data_753534ae1950e69124690442e5186248
#
_entry.id   753534ae1950e69124690442e5186248
#
_cell.length_a   1.000
_cell.length_b   1.000
_cell.length_c   1.000
_cell.angle_alpha   90.00
_cell.angle_beta   90.00
_cell.angle_gamma   90.00
#
_symmetry.space_group_name_H-M   'P 1'
#
loop_
_entity.id
_entity.type
_entity.pdbx_description
1 polymer ?
#
loop_
_entity_poly.entity_id
_entity_poly.type
_entity_poly.pdbx_seq_one_letter_code
_entity_poly.pdbx_strand_id
1 'polypeptide(L)'
;MAGYLQQADAEDTAPIAVVDRSRPLPPSLAQRRLWFLSQLDGAAGVAYHMPVSLRLEGELDVAVLRAALDALVARHESLRTRFLARDGEPEQVIDPADRGFALCELDVSLLPADERAEAVAAHAREAATAPFDLAAGPLVRGRLLRLDAHTHVLLLTQHHIISDGWSVGVLVGELGVLYRAFAEGAANPLPALALQYADYAAWQHSQLAGEVWQRQIDHWKQTLSGAPSLLELPTDRPR
;
A
#
# COMPACT_ATOMS: atom_id res chain seq x y z
N MET A 1 -8.40 18.04 25.22
CA MET A 1 -8.53 17.58 23.83
C MET A 1 -9.86 16.87 23.54
N ALA A 2 -10.34 15.93 24.34
CA ALA A 2 -11.62 15.24 24.09
C ALA A 2 -12.87 16.16 24.03
N GLY A 3 -12.90 17.27 24.74
CA GLY A 3 -14.05 18.20 24.73
C GLY A 3 -14.20 19.05 23.47
N TYR A 4 -13.12 19.23 22.69
CA TYR A 4 -13.17 19.94 21.40
C TYR A 4 -13.77 19.11 20.28
N LEU A 5 -13.64 17.77 20.34
CA LEU A 5 -14.18 16.87 19.32
C LEU A 5 -15.70 16.65 19.44
N GLN A 6 -16.28 16.97 20.63
CA GLN A 6 -17.73 16.85 20.83
C GLN A 6 -18.54 18.08 20.36
N GLN A 7 -17.86 19.17 19.99
CA GLN A 7 -18.49 20.41 19.50
C GLN A 7 -18.21 20.67 18.00
N ALA A 8 -17.51 19.78 17.31
CA ALA A 8 -17.47 19.83 15.86
C ALA A 8 -18.87 19.43 15.37
N ASP A 9 -19.65 20.42 14.94
CA ASP A 9 -20.83 20.16 14.13
C ASP A 9 -20.40 19.20 13.03
N ALA A 10 -21.12 18.08 12.89
CA ALA A 10 -20.95 17.20 11.75
C ALA A 10 -21.30 18.06 10.53
N GLU A 11 -20.30 18.75 9.96
CA GLU A 11 -20.45 19.39 8.66
C GLU A 11 -20.99 18.30 7.74
N ASP A 12 -22.04 18.62 7.01
CA ASP A 12 -22.74 17.76 6.06
C ASP A 12 -21.77 17.34 4.95
N THR A 13 -20.82 16.46 5.32
CA THR A 13 -19.87 15.88 4.37
C THR A 13 -20.64 14.90 3.53
N ALA A 14 -20.73 15.17 2.23
CA ALA A 14 -21.37 14.27 1.30
C ALA A 14 -20.79 12.86 1.43
N PRO A 15 -21.61 11.80 1.44
CA PRO A 15 -21.14 10.43 1.52
C PRO A 15 -20.24 10.08 0.34
N ILE A 16 -19.29 9.19 0.56
CA ILE A 16 -18.44 8.66 -0.51
C ILE A 16 -19.33 7.85 -1.46
N ALA A 17 -19.36 8.22 -2.73
CA ALA A 17 -20.08 7.52 -3.78
C ALA A 17 -19.13 6.67 -4.64
N VAL A 18 -19.63 5.55 -5.15
CA VAL A 18 -18.90 4.75 -6.14
C VAL A 18 -18.77 5.53 -7.44
N VAL A 19 -17.55 5.69 -7.95
CA VAL A 19 -17.28 6.42 -9.19
C VAL A 19 -17.19 5.47 -10.39
N ASP A 20 -17.48 6.01 -11.57
CA ASP A 20 -17.40 5.30 -12.84
C ASP A 20 -15.95 5.03 -13.23
N ARG A 21 -15.58 3.75 -13.32
CA ARG A 21 -14.21 3.29 -13.66
C ARG A 21 -13.86 3.49 -15.15
N SER A 22 -14.82 3.82 -16.00
CA SER A 22 -14.58 4.14 -17.42
C SER A 22 -14.08 5.57 -17.65
N ARG A 23 -14.11 6.40 -16.60
CA ARG A 23 -13.65 7.79 -16.63
C ARG A 23 -12.24 7.91 -16.05
N PRO A 24 -11.50 9.00 -16.38
CA PRO A 24 -10.25 9.32 -15.73
C PRO A 24 -10.43 9.39 -14.20
N LEU A 25 -9.58 8.66 -13.48
CA LEU A 25 -9.63 8.56 -12.03
C LEU A 25 -8.52 9.44 -11.42
N PRO A 26 -8.88 10.52 -10.70
CA PRO A 26 -7.87 11.36 -10.07
C PRO A 26 -7.19 10.59 -8.93
N PRO A 27 -5.88 10.75 -8.71
CA PRO A 27 -5.22 10.25 -7.52
C PRO A 27 -5.65 11.08 -6.30
N SER A 28 -5.59 10.50 -5.09
CA SER A 28 -5.73 11.31 -3.87
C SER A 28 -4.59 12.32 -3.76
N LEU A 29 -4.75 13.34 -2.89
CA LEU A 29 -3.67 14.32 -2.65
C LEU A 29 -2.38 13.66 -2.14
N ALA A 30 -2.50 12.62 -1.31
CA ALA A 30 -1.36 11.84 -0.84
C ALA A 30 -0.68 11.09 -2.00
N GLN A 31 -1.45 10.45 -2.87
CA GLN A 31 -0.93 9.76 -4.05
C GLN A 31 -0.27 10.74 -5.03
N ARG A 32 -0.89 11.90 -5.28
CA ARG A 32 -0.32 12.95 -6.14
C ARG A 32 1.02 13.45 -5.62
N ARG A 33 1.13 13.66 -4.29
CA ARG A 33 2.38 14.04 -3.65
C ARG A 33 3.46 12.97 -3.84
N LEU A 34 3.16 11.69 -3.59
CA LEU A 34 4.11 10.60 -3.73
C LEU A 34 4.54 10.41 -5.19
N TRP A 35 3.61 10.53 -6.13
CA TRP A 35 3.91 10.48 -7.55
C TRP A 35 4.87 11.61 -7.97
N PHE A 36 4.59 12.85 -7.54
CA PHE A 36 5.47 13.98 -7.82
C PHE A 36 6.89 13.77 -7.27
N LEU A 37 7.00 13.30 -6.02
CA LEU A 37 8.31 13.01 -5.40
C LEU A 37 9.08 11.92 -6.16
N SER A 38 8.40 10.92 -6.70
CA SER A 38 9.03 9.88 -7.52
C SER A 38 9.59 10.39 -8.85
N GLN A 39 9.08 11.53 -9.36
CA GLN A 39 9.60 12.15 -10.58
C GLN A 39 10.86 12.99 -10.33
N LEU A 40 11.09 13.44 -9.09
CA LEU A 40 12.23 14.32 -8.76
C LEU A 40 13.53 13.55 -8.56
N ASP A 41 13.46 12.38 -7.93
CA ASP A 41 14.64 11.59 -7.60
C ASP A 41 14.30 10.10 -7.55
N GLY A 42 14.90 9.32 -8.43
CA GLY A 42 14.72 7.86 -8.44
C GLY A 42 15.19 7.16 -7.15
N ALA A 43 16.16 7.75 -6.43
CA ALA A 43 16.60 7.24 -5.12
C ALA A 43 15.56 7.49 -4.02
N ALA A 44 14.80 8.59 -4.11
CA ALA A 44 13.70 8.87 -3.18
C ALA A 44 12.58 7.83 -3.29
N GLY A 45 12.42 7.16 -4.43
CA GLY A 45 11.43 6.10 -4.64
C GLY A 45 11.56 4.97 -3.63
N VAL A 46 12.78 4.54 -3.30
CA VAL A 46 13.04 3.45 -2.34
C VAL A 46 12.58 3.80 -0.91
N ALA A 47 12.63 5.08 -0.53
CA ALA A 47 12.18 5.53 0.80
C ALA A 47 10.66 5.31 1.03
N TYR A 48 9.90 5.13 -0.04
CA TYR A 48 8.46 4.85 0.01
C TYR A 48 8.12 3.36 -0.20
N HIS A 49 9.11 2.49 -0.14
CA HIS A 49 8.86 1.05 -0.11
C HIS A 49 8.45 0.61 1.30
N MET A 50 7.48 -0.26 1.35
CA MET A 50 6.93 -0.84 2.58
C MET A 50 7.20 -2.35 2.59
N PRO A 51 8.40 -2.79 3.02
CA PRO A 51 8.72 -4.20 3.13
C PRO A 51 8.06 -4.83 4.36
N VAL A 52 7.54 -6.04 4.19
CA VAL A 52 6.98 -6.89 5.24
C VAL A 52 7.59 -8.28 5.09
N SER A 53 7.98 -8.89 6.20
CA SER A 53 8.48 -10.26 6.23
C SER A 53 7.61 -11.09 7.16
N LEU A 54 7.06 -12.19 6.65
CA LEU A 54 6.24 -13.13 7.39
C LEU A 54 6.93 -14.48 7.40
N ARG A 55 7.19 -15.03 8.60
CA ARG A 55 7.62 -16.41 8.76
C ARG A 55 6.39 -17.31 8.81
N LEU A 56 6.34 -18.30 7.94
CA LEU A 56 5.26 -19.27 7.84
C LEU A 56 5.78 -20.62 8.35
N GLU A 57 5.13 -21.19 9.35
CA GLU A 57 5.49 -22.45 9.97
C GLU A 57 4.38 -23.49 9.78
N GLY A 58 4.77 -24.72 9.50
CA GLY A 58 3.88 -25.83 9.20
C GLY A 58 3.88 -26.21 7.72
N GLU A 59 2.98 -27.12 7.35
CA GLU A 59 2.80 -27.48 5.95
C GLU A 59 2.15 -26.34 5.18
N LEU A 60 2.83 -25.88 4.13
CA LEU A 60 2.36 -24.81 3.28
C LEU A 60 1.95 -25.36 1.90
N ASP A 61 0.67 -25.20 1.55
CA ASP A 61 0.24 -25.37 0.18
C ASP A 61 0.48 -24.06 -0.61
N VAL A 62 1.51 -24.08 -1.44
CA VAL A 62 1.93 -22.91 -2.23
C VAL A 62 0.87 -22.50 -3.26
N ALA A 63 0.12 -23.47 -3.82
CA ALA A 63 -0.95 -23.18 -4.77
C ALA A 63 -2.10 -22.44 -4.09
N VAL A 64 -2.47 -22.88 -2.86
CA VAL A 64 -3.45 -22.19 -2.03
C VAL A 64 -2.99 -20.78 -1.64
N LEU A 65 -1.72 -20.63 -1.25
CA LEU A 65 -1.16 -19.29 -0.95
C LEU A 65 -1.23 -18.36 -2.16
N ARG A 66 -0.87 -18.86 -3.35
CA ARG A 66 -0.98 -18.09 -4.59
C ARG A 66 -2.42 -17.68 -4.88
N ALA A 67 -3.38 -18.61 -4.78
CA ALA A 67 -4.80 -18.31 -4.96
C ALA A 67 -5.31 -17.26 -3.96
N ALA A 68 -4.87 -17.31 -2.71
CA ALA A 68 -5.23 -16.32 -1.69
C ALA A 68 -4.64 -14.93 -2.00
N LEU A 69 -3.39 -14.85 -2.46
CA LEU A 69 -2.75 -13.60 -2.90
C LEU A 69 -3.42 -13.02 -4.15
N ASP A 70 -3.79 -13.86 -5.12
CA ASP A 70 -4.53 -13.44 -6.32
C ASP A 70 -5.91 -12.90 -5.95
N ALA A 71 -6.61 -13.55 -5.00
CA ALA A 71 -7.90 -13.08 -4.50
C ALA A 71 -7.79 -11.72 -3.79
N LEU A 72 -6.70 -11.42 -3.08
CA LEU A 72 -6.44 -10.09 -2.50
C LEU A 72 -6.28 -9.03 -3.59
N VAL A 73 -5.50 -9.30 -4.63
CA VAL A 73 -5.32 -8.37 -5.77
C VAL A 73 -6.64 -8.13 -6.48
N ALA A 74 -7.42 -9.18 -6.70
CA ALA A 74 -8.75 -9.05 -7.30
C ALA A 74 -9.69 -8.19 -6.46
N ARG A 75 -9.65 -8.35 -5.13
CA ARG A 75 -10.51 -7.67 -4.16
C ARG A 75 -10.18 -6.19 -4.00
N HIS A 76 -8.89 -5.84 -3.86
CA HIS A 76 -8.43 -4.48 -3.60
C HIS A 76 -7.94 -3.81 -4.88
N GLU A 77 -8.71 -2.88 -5.41
CA GLU A 77 -8.31 -2.12 -6.61
C GLU A 77 -6.95 -1.42 -6.42
N SER A 78 -6.65 -0.93 -5.22
CA SER A 78 -5.36 -0.28 -4.92
C SER A 78 -4.16 -1.18 -5.23
N LEU A 79 -4.24 -2.51 -4.99
CA LEU A 79 -3.14 -3.45 -5.24
C LEU A 79 -2.85 -3.68 -6.73
N ARG A 80 -3.79 -3.32 -7.60
CA ARG A 80 -3.68 -3.41 -9.07
C ARG A 80 -3.82 -2.04 -9.75
N THR A 81 -3.60 -0.97 -8.98
CA THR A 81 -3.57 0.40 -9.48
C THR A 81 -2.15 0.80 -9.86
N ARG A 82 -2.01 1.51 -10.97
CA ARG A 82 -0.79 2.17 -11.45
C ARG A 82 -1.09 3.60 -11.83
N PHE A 83 -0.08 4.42 -12.03
CA PHE A 83 -0.21 5.86 -12.18
C PHE A 83 0.44 6.33 -13.48
N LEU A 84 -0.37 6.72 -14.44
CA LEU A 84 0.10 7.24 -15.71
C LEU A 84 0.16 8.77 -15.68
N ALA A 85 1.20 9.35 -16.30
CA ALA A 85 1.22 10.77 -16.58
C ALA A 85 0.30 11.08 -17.79
N ARG A 86 -0.69 11.95 -17.58
CA ARG A 86 -1.52 12.48 -18.67
C ARG A 86 -1.50 14.00 -18.57
N ASP A 87 -1.02 14.66 -19.60
CA ASP A 87 -0.84 16.13 -19.64
C ASP A 87 -0.03 16.68 -18.45
N GLY A 88 0.94 15.91 -17.96
CA GLY A 88 1.81 16.28 -16.82
C GLY A 88 1.22 16.01 -15.44
N GLU A 89 0.00 15.49 -15.34
CA GLU A 89 -0.67 15.14 -14.09
C GLU A 89 -0.82 13.61 -13.96
N PRO A 90 -0.78 13.04 -12.74
CA PRO A 90 -1.00 11.61 -12.53
C PRO A 90 -2.48 11.24 -12.65
N GLU A 91 -2.75 10.11 -13.28
CA GLU A 91 -4.05 9.47 -13.36
C GLU A 91 -3.96 8.04 -12.87
N GLN A 92 -4.94 7.59 -12.07
CA GLN A 92 -5.04 6.21 -11.64
C GLN A 92 -5.57 5.34 -12.79
N VAL A 93 -4.87 4.24 -13.06
CA VAL A 93 -5.32 3.19 -13.98
C VAL A 93 -5.43 1.89 -13.17
N ILE A 94 -6.63 1.35 -13.11
CA ILE A 94 -6.93 0.12 -12.39
C ILE A 94 -6.88 -1.04 -13.38
N ASP A 95 -5.92 -1.93 -13.22
CA ASP A 95 -5.78 -3.11 -14.08
C ASP A 95 -6.90 -4.14 -13.78
N PRO A 96 -7.14 -5.10 -14.71
CA PRO A 96 -8.14 -6.15 -14.51
C PRO A 96 -7.94 -6.97 -13.24
N ALA A 97 -9.03 -7.50 -12.68
CA ALA A 97 -9.01 -8.25 -11.43
C ALA A 97 -8.24 -9.58 -11.51
N ASP A 98 -8.11 -10.13 -12.69
CA ASP A 98 -7.42 -11.39 -13.01
C ASP A 98 -5.91 -11.21 -13.29
N ARG A 99 -5.35 -10.01 -13.07
CA ARG A 99 -3.92 -9.75 -13.23
C ARG A 99 -3.05 -10.70 -12.41
N GLY A 100 -3.54 -11.13 -11.25
CA GLY A 100 -2.82 -11.98 -10.31
C GLY A 100 -1.76 -11.22 -9.51
N PHE A 101 -1.22 -11.90 -8.50
CA PHE A 101 -0.16 -11.37 -7.64
C PHE A 101 1.23 -11.77 -8.15
N ALA A 102 2.16 -10.83 -8.20
CA ALA A 102 3.55 -11.07 -8.61
C ALA A 102 4.32 -11.81 -7.49
N LEU A 103 4.23 -13.13 -7.45
CA LEU A 103 4.94 -14.00 -6.50
C LEU A 103 6.09 -14.74 -7.18
N CYS A 104 7.32 -14.51 -6.67
CA CYS A 104 8.52 -15.27 -7.04
C CYS A 104 8.80 -16.32 -5.96
N GLU A 105 9.00 -17.57 -6.34
CA GLU A 105 9.33 -18.68 -5.44
C GLU A 105 10.82 -19.01 -5.52
N LEU A 106 11.44 -19.18 -4.35
CA LEU A 106 12.87 -19.44 -4.21
C LEU A 106 13.06 -20.57 -3.21
N ASP A 107 13.88 -21.55 -3.54
CA ASP A 107 14.24 -22.66 -2.65
C ASP A 107 15.67 -22.48 -2.15
N VAL A 108 15.81 -22.18 -0.87
CA VAL A 108 17.11 -22.06 -0.17
C VAL A 108 17.32 -23.20 0.80
N SER A 109 16.48 -24.25 0.77
CA SER A 109 16.54 -25.39 1.69
C SER A 109 17.80 -26.22 1.55
N LEU A 110 18.43 -26.18 0.38
CA LEU A 110 19.68 -26.89 0.10
C LEU A 110 20.94 -26.19 0.64
N LEU A 111 20.83 -24.92 1.03
CA LEU A 111 21.93 -24.19 1.65
C LEU A 111 22.19 -24.71 3.08
N PRO A 112 23.44 -24.64 3.59
CA PRO A 112 23.74 -24.83 5.00
C PRO A 112 22.90 -23.91 5.91
N ALA A 113 22.60 -24.32 7.13
CA ALA A 113 21.66 -23.61 8.00
C ALA A 113 22.11 -22.17 8.34
N ASP A 114 23.40 -21.94 8.46
CA ASP A 114 24.03 -20.65 8.68
C ASP A 114 23.93 -19.74 7.43
N GLU A 115 24.09 -20.32 6.24
CA GLU A 115 23.95 -19.58 4.97
C GLU A 115 22.49 -19.23 4.64
N ARG A 116 21.50 -20.02 5.10
CA ARG A 116 20.07 -19.71 4.86
C ARG A 116 19.65 -18.39 5.45
N ALA A 117 20.09 -18.08 6.67
CA ALA A 117 19.76 -16.81 7.32
C ALA A 117 20.30 -15.61 6.52
N GLU A 118 21.55 -15.72 6.02
CA GLU A 118 22.13 -14.68 5.19
C GLU A 118 21.43 -14.57 3.83
N ALA A 119 21.04 -15.68 3.21
CA ALA A 119 20.27 -15.70 1.97
C ALA A 119 18.91 -15.01 2.14
N VAL A 120 18.18 -15.29 3.24
CA VAL A 120 16.91 -14.59 3.56
C VAL A 120 17.15 -13.09 3.70
N ALA A 121 18.20 -12.69 4.46
CA ALA A 121 18.53 -11.27 4.64
C ALA A 121 18.91 -10.59 3.32
N ALA A 122 19.65 -11.26 2.45
CA ALA A 122 20.02 -10.75 1.14
C ALA A 122 18.79 -10.55 0.25
N HIS A 123 17.88 -11.54 0.17
CA HIS A 123 16.65 -11.43 -0.58
C HIS A 123 15.71 -10.37 0.00
N ALA A 124 15.67 -10.18 1.31
CA ALA A 124 14.87 -9.14 1.96
C ALA A 124 15.40 -7.74 1.59
N ARG A 125 16.72 -7.53 1.63
CA ARG A 125 17.35 -6.27 1.20
C ARG A 125 17.07 -5.96 -0.26
N GLU A 126 17.26 -6.94 -1.13
CA GLU A 126 16.97 -6.79 -2.56
C GLU A 126 15.50 -6.48 -2.83
N ALA A 127 14.58 -7.23 -2.19
CA ALA A 127 13.14 -6.99 -2.34
C ALA A 127 12.73 -5.58 -1.86
N ALA A 128 13.33 -5.11 -0.74
CA ALA A 128 13.05 -3.80 -0.19
C ALA A 128 13.57 -2.65 -1.06
N THR A 129 14.68 -2.87 -1.80
CA THR A 129 15.36 -1.79 -2.54
C THR A 129 15.13 -1.83 -4.05
N ALA A 130 14.66 -2.94 -4.61
CA ALA A 130 14.37 -3.02 -6.04
C ALA A 130 13.31 -1.96 -6.44
N PRO A 131 13.54 -1.14 -7.47
CA PRO A 131 12.66 -0.02 -7.79
C PRO A 131 11.27 -0.48 -8.24
N PHE A 132 10.28 0.39 -8.06
CA PHE A 132 8.97 0.29 -8.68
C PHE A 132 8.85 1.30 -9.82
N ASP A 133 8.28 0.87 -10.94
CA ASP A 133 7.80 1.76 -11.99
C ASP A 133 6.31 2.02 -11.74
N LEU A 134 5.97 3.26 -11.36
CA LEU A 134 4.59 3.63 -11.04
C LEU A 134 3.65 3.54 -12.24
N ALA A 135 4.18 3.65 -13.46
CA ALA A 135 3.39 3.57 -14.69
C ALA A 135 3.20 2.13 -15.18
N ALA A 136 4.23 1.29 -15.06
CA ALA A 136 4.17 -0.10 -15.51
C ALA A 136 3.50 -1.02 -14.48
N GLY A 137 3.74 -0.79 -13.17
CA GLY A 137 3.31 -1.71 -12.10
C GLY A 137 3.89 -3.13 -12.26
N PRO A 138 3.48 -4.10 -11.47
CA PRO A 138 2.66 -3.97 -10.27
C PRO A 138 3.39 -3.23 -9.15
N LEU A 139 2.63 -2.54 -8.29
CA LEU A 139 3.18 -1.78 -7.16
C LEU A 139 3.18 -2.57 -5.84
N VAL A 140 2.89 -3.85 -5.95
CA VAL A 140 3.03 -4.88 -4.90
C VAL A 140 3.67 -6.11 -5.51
N ARG A 141 4.60 -6.72 -4.79
CA ARG A 141 5.28 -7.95 -5.20
C ARG A 141 5.67 -8.78 -4.00
N GLY A 142 5.87 -10.07 -4.18
CA GLY A 142 6.26 -10.99 -3.14
C GLY A 142 7.36 -11.96 -3.56
N ARG A 143 8.12 -12.44 -2.56
CA ARG A 143 9.04 -13.58 -2.70
C ARG A 143 8.71 -14.58 -1.61
N LEU A 144 8.51 -15.82 -1.98
CA LEU A 144 8.35 -16.93 -1.04
C LEU A 144 9.65 -17.73 -1.03
N LEU A 145 10.36 -17.72 0.10
CA LEU A 145 11.57 -18.49 0.31
C LEU A 145 11.23 -19.74 1.11
N ARG A 146 11.54 -20.92 0.55
CA ARG A 146 11.44 -22.19 1.26
C ARG A 146 12.76 -22.45 2.00
N LEU A 147 12.71 -22.56 3.33
CA LEU A 147 13.88 -22.84 4.16
C LEU A 147 14.04 -24.33 4.44
N ASP A 148 12.92 -25.02 4.62
CA ASP A 148 12.83 -26.47 4.80
C ASP A 148 11.41 -26.95 4.47
N ALA A 149 11.05 -28.19 4.84
CA ALA A 149 9.75 -28.77 4.52
C ALA A 149 8.59 -28.04 5.22
N HIS A 150 8.85 -27.40 6.36
CA HIS A 150 7.80 -26.80 7.22
C HIS A 150 8.03 -25.31 7.51
N THR A 151 9.07 -24.72 6.94
CA THR A 151 9.41 -23.33 7.21
C THR A 151 9.60 -22.54 5.91
N HIS A 152 8.83 -21.47 5.78
CA HIS A 152 8.93 -20.54 4.66
C HIS A 152 9.03 -19.11 5.17
N VAL A 153 9.56 -18.22 4.34
CA VAL A 153 9.52 -16.76 4.56
C VAL A 153 8.85 -16.12 3.36
N LEU A 154 7.74 -15.43 3.62
CA LEU A 154 7.08 -14.60 2.62
C LEU A 154 7.51 -13.15 2.81
N LEU A 155 8.25 -12.64 1.83
CA LEU A 155 8.65 -11.24 1.73
C LEU A 155 7.65 -10.53 0.83
N LEU A 156 6.98 -9.52 1.36
CA LEU A 156 6.07 -8.65 0.61
C LEU A 156 6.68 -7.25 0.54
N THR A 157 6.63 -6.62 -0.60
CA THR A 157 7.02 -5.21 -0.74
C THR A 157 5.94 -4.48 -1.52
N GLN A 158 5.50 -3.36 -0.97
CA GLN A 158 4.48 -2.49 -1.55
C GLN A 158 5.05 -1.07 -1.69
N HIS A 159 4.60 -0.33 -2.68
CA HIS A 159 4.87 1.09 -2.73
C HIS A 159 3.84 1.85 -1.90
N HIS A 160 4.26 2.83 -1.11
CA HIS A 160 3.38 3.58 -0.20
C HIS A 160 2.25 4.35 -0.90
N ILE A 161 2.34 4.55 -2.23
CA ILE A 161 1.29 5.17 -3.05
C ILE A 161 0.00 4.33 -3.13
N ILE A 162 0.09 3.02 -2.87
CA ILE A 162 -1.06 2.09 -2.93
C ILE A 162 -1.45 1.51 -1.56
N SER A 163 -0.67 1.76 -0.52
CA SER A 163 -0.84 1.13 0.80
C SER A 163 -0.24 2.00 1.90
N ASP A 164 -0.62 1.72 3.14
CA ASP A 164 -0.06 2.32 4.36
C ASP A 164 0.09 1.28 5.47
N GLY A 165 0.57 1.69 6.65
CA GLY A 165 0.76 0.78 7.77
C GLY A 165 -0.52 0.11 8.26
N TRP A 166 -1.66 0.77 8.17
CA TRP A 166 -2.97 0.19 8.50
C TRP A 166 -3.37 -0.87 7.47
N SER A 167 -3.22 -0.55 6.20
CA SER A 167 -3.55 -1.44 5.07
C SER A 167 -2.75 -2.74 5.10
N VAL A 168 -1.48 -2.71 5.56
CA VAL A 168 -0.66 -3.92 5.73
C VAL A 168 -1.32 -4.89 6.72
N GLY A 169 -1.83 -4.37 7.85
CA GLY A 169 -2.53 -5.19 8.85
C GLY A 169 -3.78 -5.86 8.28
N VAL A 170 -4.57 -5.11 7.50
CA VAL A 170 -5.75 -5.64 6.79
C VAL A 170 -5.35 -6.74 5.80
N LEU A 171 -4.33 -6.49 4.97
CA LEU A 171 -3.85 -7.43 3.96
C LEU A 171 -3.40 -8.75 4.60
N VAL A 172 -2.59 -8.70 5.67
CA VAL A 172 -2.12 -9.91 6.37
C VAL A 172 -3.29 -10.66 7.01
N GLY A 173 -4.24 -9.95 7.61
CA GLY A 173 -5.44 -10.54 8.20
C GLY A 173 -6.31 -11.25 7.16
N GLU A 174 -6.61 -10.58 6.03
CA GLU A 174 -7.41 -11.15 4.95
C GLU A 174 -6.68 -12.30 4.25
N LEU A 175 -5.33 -12.23 4.08
CA LEU A 175 -4.53 -13.34 3.57
C LEU A 175 -4.74 -14.60 4.41
N GLY A 176 -4.67 -14.47 5.74
CA GLY A 176 -4.87 -15.60 6.64
C GLY A 176 -6.29 -16.22 6.54
N VAL A 177 -7.32 -15.38 6.39
CA VAL A 177 -8.70 -15.82 6.20
C VAL A 177 -8.87 -16.57 4.88
N LEU A 178 -8.37 -16.00 3.79
CA LEU A 178 -8.44 -16.57 2.44
C LEU A 178 -7.67 -17.89 2.34
N TYR A 179 -6.43 -17.90 2.86
CA TYR A 179 -5.62 -19.11 2.84
C TYR A 179 -6.32 -20.26 3.54
N ARG A 180 -6.85 -20.03 4.75
CA ARG A 180 -7.57 -21.07 5.51
C ARG A 180 -8.79 -21.58 4.75
N ALA A 181 -9.63 -20.68 4.24
CA ALA A 181 -10.81 -21.06 3.50
C ALA A 181 -10.47 -21.91 2.26
N PHE A 182 -9.47 -21.50 1.49
CA PHE A 182 -9.05 -22.19 0.28
C PHE A 182 -8.36 -23.53 0.57
N ALA A 183 -7.59 -23.62 1.66
CA ALA A 183 -7.00 -24.88 2.12
C ALA A 183 -8.07 -25.92 2.51
N GLU A 184 -9.22 -25.47 2.99
CA GLU A 184 -10.38 -26.30 3.30
C GLU A 184 -11.28 -26.55 2.07
N GLY A 185 -10.90 -26.05 0.88
CA GLY A 185 -11.70 -26.15 -0.34
C GLY A 185 -12.95 -25.28 -0.34
N ALA A 186 -13.04 -24.30 0.58
CA ALA A 186 -14.17 -23.39 0.67
C ALA A 186 -14.03 -22.20 -0.29
N ALA A 187 -15.16 -21.56 -0.60
CA ALA A 187 -15.17 -20.31 -1.35
C ALA A 187 -14.62 -19.13 -0.52
N ASN A 188 -14.28 -18.01 -1.20
CA ASN A 188 -13.89 -16.77 -0.55
C ASN A 188 -14.97 -16.29 0.45
N PRO A 189 -14.66 -16.24 1.78
CA PRO A 189 -15.64 -15.86 2.80
C PRO A 189 -15.73 -14.35 3.02
N LEU A 190 -14.83 -13.55 2.41
CA LEU A 190 -14.80 -12.11 2.63
C LEU A 190 -15.95 -11.42 1.89
N PRO A 191 -16.75 -10.57 2.56
CA PRO A 191 -17.80 -9.81 1.90
C PRO A 191 -17.23 -8.84 0.88
N ALA A 192 -17.99 -8.54 -0.18
CA ALA A 192 -17.57 -7.52 -1.17
C ALA A 192 -17.31 -6.16 -0.49
N LEU A 193 -16.32 -5.42 -0.98
CA LEU A 193 -16.06 -4.05 -0.53
C LEU A 193 -17.08 -3.11 -1.15
N ALA A 194 -17.77 -2.33 -0.33
CA ALA A 194 -18.74 -1.33 -0.81
C ALA A 194 -18.05 -0.16 -1.53
N LEU A 195 -16.84 0.19 -1.11
CA LEU A 195 -16.04 1.29 -1.62
C LEU A 195 -14.60 0.82 -1.87
N GLN A 196 -13.96 1.46 -2.82
CA GLN A 196 -12.55 1.28 -3.15
C GLN A 196 -11.79 2.60 -2.97
N TYR A 197 -10.46 2.55 -2.94
CA TYR A 197 -9.66 3.76 -2.70
C TYR A 197 -9.87 4.85 -3.77
N ALA A 198 -10.16 4.47 -5.01
CA ALA A 198 -10.47 5.41 -6.09
C ALA A 198 -11.76 6.22 -5.82
N ASP A 199 -12.74 5.62 -5.12
CA ASP A 199 -13.96 6.32 -4.71
C ASP A 199 -13.64 7.40 -3.67
N TYR A 200 -12.79 7.07 -2.68
CA TYR A 200 -12.29 8.03 -1.72
C TYR A 200 -11.48 9.15 -2.38
N ALA A 201 -10.60 8.82 -3.32
CA ALA A 201 -9.78 9.82 -4.00
C ALA A 201 -10.66 10.84 -4.75
N ALA A 202 -11.66 10.38 -5.48
CA ALA A 202 -12.60 11.25 -6.17
C ALA A 202 -13.45 12.10 -5.21
N TRP A 203 -13.94 11.48 -4.12
CA TRP A 203 -14.65 12.19 -3.07
C TRP A 203 -13.76 13.27 -2.43
N GLN A 204 -12.49 12.96 -2.10
CA GLN A 204 -11.56 13.94 -1.55
C GLN A 204 -11.43 15.17 -2.45
N HIS A 205 -11.31 14.99 -3.77
CA HIS A 205 -11.26 16.10 -4.71
C HIS A 205 -12.54 16.95 -4.69
N SER A 206 -13.70 16.32 -4.57
CA SER A 206 -14.97 17.05 -4.49
C SER A 206 -15.10 17.86 -3.19
N GLN A 207 -14.61 17.33 -2.07
CA GLN A 207 -14.67 18.00 -0.76
C GLN A 207 -13.65 19.15 -0.63
N LEU A 208 -12.51 19.02 -1.31
CA LEU A 208 -11.44 20.02 -1.26
C LEU A 208 -11.54 21.07 -2.37
N ALA A 209 -12.68 21.16 -3.04
CA ALA A 209 -12.96 22.22 -4.00
C ALA A 209 -13.64 23.43 -3.33
N GLY A 210 -13.29 24.64 -3.79
CA GLY A 210 -13.99 25.85 -3.40
C GLY A 210 -13.69 26.36 -1.98
N GLU A 211 -14.72 26.87 -1.29
CA GLU A 211 -14.60 27.57 -0.01
C GLU A 211 -14.12 26.70 1.16
N VAL A 212 -14.45 25.41 1.15
CA VAL A 212 -14.00 24.47 2.20
C VAL A 212 -12.46 24.39 2.21
N TRP A 213 -11.87 24.21 1.03
CA TRP A 213 -10.42 24.19 0.87
C TRP A 213 -9.77 25.51 1.32
N GLN A 214 -10.36 26.66 0.94
CA GLN A 214 -9.83 27.96 1.34
C GLN A 214 -9.88 28.15 2.85
N ARG A 215 -10.97 27.77 3.52
CA ARG A 215 -11.08 27.82 5.01
C ARG A 215 -10.01 26.97 5.68
N GLN A 216 -9.73 25.76 5.17
CA GLN A 216 -8.68 24.89 5.71
C GLN A 216 -7.29 25.53 5.55
N ILE A 217 -6.99 26.09 4.38
CA ILE A 217 -5.73 26.79 4.14
C ILE A 217 -5.58 27.98 5.11
N ASP A 218 -6.60 28.79 5.25
CA ASP A 218 -6.55 29.99 6.10
C ASP A 218 -6.40 29.62 7.57
N HIS A 219 -7.09 28.57 8.03
CA HIS A 219 -6.91 28.03 9.36
C HIS A 219 -5.45 27.62 9.64
N TRP A 220 -4.85 26.84 8.75
CA TRP A 220 -3.46 26.39 8.92
C TRP A 220 -2.45 27.53 8.79
N LYS A 221 -2.66 28.48 7.88
CA LYS A 221 -1.84 29.69 7.79
C LYS A 221 -1.87 30.48 9.10
N GLN A 222 -3.03 30.65 9.68
CA GLN A 222 -3.18 31.35 10.96
C GLN A 222 -2.52 30.57 12.10
N THR A 223 -2.78 29.26 12.19
CA THR A 223 -2.26 28.39 13.25
C THR A 223 -0.72 28.32 13.23
N LEU A 224 -0.12 28.30 12.05
CA LEU A 224 1.33 28.22 11.87
C LEU A 224 1.99 29.58 11.74
N SER A 225 1.25 30.68 11.82
CA SER A 225 1.80 32.03 11.75
C SER A 225 2.80 32.26 12.88
N GLY A 226 4.04 32.67 12.53
CA GLY A 226 5.11 32.88 13.49
C GLY A 226 5.80 31.62 14.00
N ALA A 227 5.40 30.44 13.55
CA ALA A 227 6.11 29.21 13.88
C ALA A 227 7.52 29.23 13.27
N PRO A 228 8.57 28.79 14.00
CA PRO A 228 9.92 28.72 13.46
C PRO A 228 9.98 27.74 12.29
N SER A 229 10.69 28.09 11.22
CA SER A 229 10.87 27.23 10.05
C SER A 229 11.68 25.96 10.34
N LEU A 230 12.48 26.00 11.43
CA LEU A 230 13.29 24.88 11.90
C LEU A 230 13.00 24.66 13.38
N LEU A 231 12.65 23.43 13.73
CA LEU A 231 12.55 23.01 15.13
C LEU A 231 13.94 22.60 15.63
N GLU A 232 14.53 23.40 16.49
CA GLU A 232 15.79 23.13 17.16
C GLU A 232 15.56 22.27 18.40
N LEU A 233 15.62 20.96 18.23
CA LEU A 233 15.63 20.02 19.34
C LEU A 233 17.06 19.88 19.87
N PRO A 234 17.27 19.76 21.19
CA PRO A 234 18.58 19.45 21.74
C PRO A 234 19.05 18.10 21.18
N THR A 235 20.19 18.10 20.52
CA THR A 235 20.78 16.90 19.93
C THR A 235 22.18 16.70 20.47
N ASP A 236 22.58 15.44 20.70
CA ASP A 236 23.94 15.09 21.18
C ASP A 236 25.02 15.29 20.10
N ARG A 237 24.60 15.45 18.84
CA ARG A 237 25.49 15.69 17.68
C ARG A 237 24.90 16.75 16.80
N PRO A 238 25.74 17.61 16.18
CA PRO A 238 25.28 18.55 15.16
C PRO A 238 24.68 17.80 13.97
N ARG A 239 23.63 18.36 13.37
CA ARG A 239 23.00 17.84 12.14
C ARG A 239 23.85 18.13 10.93
#